data_0e2b7830bf1c52de7a4e6300ef9d5aa6
#
_entry.id   0e2b7830bf1c52de7a4e6300ef9d5aa6
#
_cell.length_a   1.000
_cell.length_b   1.000
_cell.length_c   1.000
_cell.angle_alpha   90.00
_cell.angle_beta   90.00
_cell.angle_gamma   90.00
#
_symmetry.space_group_name_H-M   'P 1'
#
loop_
_entity.id
_entity.type
_entity.pdbx_description
1 polymer ?
#
loop_
_entity_poly.entity_id
_entity_poly.type
_entity_poly.pdbx_seq_one_letter_code
_entity_poly.pdbx_strand_id
1 'polypeptide(L)' 'MNTTQIHRVAKITKEIKHYPSFRVVRFTATDDTNNDHEFVLFLTDEFQGIVEELPLVLKE' A
#
# COMPACT_ATOMS: atom_id res chain seq x y z
N MET A 1 2.79 -13.07 -13.07
CA MET A 1 2.69 -11.75 -12.43
C MET A 1 1.24 -11.44 -12.14
N ASN A 2 0.97 -10.99 -10.93
CA ASN A 2 -0.38 -10.57 -10.54
C ASN A 2 -0.51 -9.07 -10.72
N THR A 3 -1.56 -8.64 -11.39
CA THR A 3 -1.81 -7.22 -11.60
C THR A 3 -3.19 -6.89 -11.04
N THR A 4 -3.23 -5.86 -10.20
CA THR A 4 -4.48 -5.34 -9.67
C THR A 4 -4.61 -3.89 -10.10
N GLN A 5 -5.75 -3.55 -10.69
CA GLN A 5 -6.02 -2.19 -11.14
C GLN A 5 -7.22 -1.64 -10.38
N ILE A 6 -7.05 -0.44 -9.85
CA ILE A 6 -8.13 0.25 -9.16
C ILE A 6 -8.29 1.59 -9.86
N HIS A 7 -9.49 1.84 -10.38
CA HIS A 7 -9.77 3.06 -11.13
C HIS A 7 -10.45 4.10 -10.25
N ARG A 8 -10.25 5.36 -10.60
CA ARG A 8 -10.95 6.49 -9.99
C ARG A 8 -10.70 6.60 -8.48
N VAL A 9 -9.43 6.43 -8.10
CA VAL A 9 -9.05 6.50 -6.69
C VAL A 9 -9.13 7.95 -6.23
N ALA A 10 -9.89 8.19 -5.17
CA ALA A 10 -10.07 9.52 -4.60
C ALA A 10 -9.19 9.75 -3.38
N LYS A 11 -8.76 8.67 -2.71
CA LYS A 11 -7.97 8.79 -1.49
C LYS A 11 -7.09 7.57 -1.32
N ILE A 12 -5.84 7.78 -0.89
CA ILE A 12 -4.95 6.69 -0.51
C ILE A 12 -4.38 6.98 0.87
N THR A 13 -4.37 5.94 1.72
CA THR A 13 -3.69 5.99 3.00
C THR A 13 -2.65 4.89 3.07
N LYS A 14 -1.58 5.14 3.80
CA LYS A 14 -0.51 4.18 4.03
C LYS A 14 -0.26 4.08 5.53
N GLU A 15 -0.19 2.85 6.03
CA GLU A 15 0.11 2.58 7.43
C GLU A 15 1.26 1.59 7.49
N ILE A 16 2.24 1.86 8.33
CA ILE A 16 3.40 0.97 8.52
C ILE A 16 3.42 0.54 9.98
N LYS A 17 3.47 -0.78 10.21
CA LYS A 17 3.63 -1.34 11.54
C LYS A 17 4.95 -2.08 11.63
N HIS A 18 5.69 -1.83 12.70
CA HIS A 18 7.00 -2.42 12.95
C HIS A 18 6.89 -3.56 13.95
N TYR A 19 7.43 -4.71 13.56
CA TYR A 19 7.52 -5.88 14.43
C TYR A 19 8.98 -6.31 14.53
N PRO A 20 9.35 -7.12 15.53
CA PRO A 20 10.77 -7.47 15.74
C PRO A 20 11.47 -8.12 14.55
N SER A 21 10.76 -8.94 13.77
CA SER A 21 11.38 -9.69 12.68
C SER A 21 10.83 -9.34 11.30
N PHE A 22 9.85 -8.45 11.23
CA PHE A 22 9.25 -8.09 9.94
C PHE A 22 8.54 -6.75 10.05
N ARG A 23 8.08 -6.26 8.91
CA ARG A 23 7.35 -5.01 8.84
C ARG A 23 6.10 -5.24 7.99
N VAL A 24 5.00 -4.67 8.40
CA VAL A 24 3.73 -4.76 7.68
C VAL A 24 3.39 -3.39 7.13
N VAL A 25 3.10 -3.33 5.83
CA VAL A 25 2.67 -2.10 5.17
C VAL A 25 1.26 -2.32 4.65
N ARG A 26 0.35 -1.43 5.04
CA ARG A 26 -1.04 -1.48 4.58
C ARG A 26 -1.33 -0.24 3.76
N PHE A 27 -1.82 -0.47 2.55
CA PHE A 27 -2.31 0.60 1.68
C PHE A 27 -3.83 0.47 1.58
N THR A 28 -4.53 1.57 1.77
CA THR A 28 -5.97 1.59 1.56
C THR A 28 -6.28 2.63 0.50
N ALA A 29 -6.89 2.20 -0.59
CA ALA A 29 -7.32 3.07 -1.68
C ALA A 29 -8.85 3.14 -1.67
N THR A 30 -9.38 4.35 -1.60
CA THR A 30 -10.83 4.57 -1.63
C THR A 30 -11.19 5.16 -2.97
N ASP A 31 -12.11 4.53 -3.69
CA ASP A 31 -12.53 5.01 -5.00
C ASP A 31 -13.63 6.09 -4.87
N ASP A 32 -14.05 6.64 -6.00
CA ASP A 32 -15.04 7.73 -6.02
C ASP A 32 -16.47 7.27 -5.68
N THR A 33 -16.68 5.97 -5.58
CA THR A 33 -17.95 5.40 -5.12
C THR A 33 -17.90 4.99 -3.66
N ASN A 34 -16.83 5.39 -2.97
CA ASN A 34 -16.63 5.16 -1.53
C ASN A 34 -16.39 3.70 -1.17
N ASN A 35 -15.87 2.91 -2.10
CA ASN A 35 -15.42 1.55 -1.84
C ASN A 35 -13.95 1.55 -1.47
N ASP A 36 -13.59 0.79 -0.43
CA ASP A 36 -12.22 0.67 0.03
C ASP A 36 -11.56 -0.57 -0.54
N HIS A 37 -10.33 -0.42 -0.99
CA HIS A 37 -9.49 -1.51 -1.48
C HIS A 37 -8.23 -1.55 -0.63
N GLU A 38 -7.98 -2.69 0.00
CA GLU A 38 -6.86 -2.82 0.94
C GLU A 38 -5.79 -3.76 0.40
N PHE A 39 -4.54 -3.35 0.56
CA PHE A 39 -3.37 -4.16 0.21
C PHE A 39 -2.46 -4.25 1.42
N VAL A 40 -2.08 -5.46 1.79
CA VAL A 40 -1.22 -5.69 2.95
C VAL A 40 0.02 -6.42 2.50
N LEU A 41 1.19 -5.86 2.80
CA LEU A 41 2.47 -6.44 2.45
C LEU A 41 3.24 -6.78 3.73
N PHE A 42 3.74 -8.01 3.81
CA PHE A 42 4.60 -8.46 4.89
C PHE A 42 6.03 -8.47 4.37
N LEU A 43 6.87 -7.64 4.93
CA LEU A 43 8.23 -7.42 4.43
C LEU A 43 9.26 -7.85 5.46
N THR A 44 10.35 -8.44 4.96
CA THR A 44 11.50 -8.74 5.81
C THR A 44 12.26 -7.44 6.07
N ASP A 45 13.14 -7.44 7.07
CA ASP A 45 13.91 -6.26 7.41
C ASP A 45 14.76 -5.74 6.26
N GLU A 46 15.14 -6.61 5.33
CA GLU A 46 15.97 -6.23 4.19
C GLU A 46 15.32 -5.20 3.27
N PHE A 47 13.98 -5.16 3.24
CA PHE A 47 13.26 -4.33 2.30
C PHE A 47 12.62 -3.09 2.93
N GLN A 48 12.89 -2.83 4.20
CA GLN A 48 12.21 -1.73 4.87
C GLN A 48 12.53 -0.36 4.27
N GLY A 49 13.78 -0.13 3.90
CA GLY A 49 14.17 1.14 3.28
C GLY A 49 13.53 1.33 1.91
N ILE A 50 13.42 0.25 1.15
CA ILE A 50 12.83 0.30 -0.18
C ILE A 50 11.37 0.71 -0.11
N VAL A 51 10.63 0.14 0.84
CA VAL A 51 9.20 0.46 0.98
C VAL A 51 8.98 1.91 1.37
N GLU A 52 9.81 2.44 2.26
CA GLU A 52 9.69 3.82 2.70
C GLU A 52 9.98 4.81 1.59
N GLU A 53 10.78 4.41 0.60
CA GLU A 53 11.16 5.24 -0.54
C GLU A 53 10.24 5.09 -1.73
N LEU A 54 9.35 4.09 -1.74
CA LEU A 54 8.46 3.88 -2.87
C LEU A 54 7.53 5.07 -3.05
N PRO A 55 7.50 5.67 -4.23
CA PRO A 55 6.58 6.76 -4.49
C PRO A 55 5.17 6.22 -4.65
N LEU A 56 4.19 6.96 -4.14
CA LEU A 56 2.80 6.68 -4.42
C LEU A 56 2.41 7.48 -5.65
N VAL A 57 2.09 6.78 -6.73
CA VAL A 57 1.67 7.41 -7.96
C VAL A 57 0.19 7.15 -8.15
N LEU A 58 -0.60 8.21 -8.18
CA LEU A 58 -2.03 8.13 -8.42
C LEU A 58 -2.29 8.34 -9.89
N LYS A 59 -2.91 7.35 -10.53
CA LYS A 59 -3.32 7.45 -11.93
C LYS A 59 -4.79 7.06 -12.02
N GLU A 60 -5.47 7.78 -12.83
CA GLU A 60 -6.85 7.45 -13.15
C GLU A 60 -6.92 6.50 -14.33
#